data_42ecfc001766abe149350b7588852051
#
_entry.id   42ecfc001766abe149350b7588852051
#
_cell.length_a   1.000
_cell.length_b   1.000
_cell.length_c   1.000
_cell.angle_alpha   90.00
_cell.angle_beta   90.00
_cell.angle_gamma   90.00
#
_symmetry.space_group_name_H-M   'P 1'
#
loop_
_entity.id
_entity.type
_entity.pdbx_description
1 polymer ?
#
loop_
_entity_poly.entity_id
_entity_poly.type
_entity_poly.pdbx_seq_one_letter_code
_entity_poly.pdbx_strand_id
1 'polypeptide(L)'
;MVGDSLTQHFYISSPISLFWQARTQRRKNWFLDTDPDPASIWSVYERLETFTPLVATEYNGAGALVAPIRASEGMRRRIVRTRNLSGQARQILRNKRFPDLIIIWIGHNNLDWVEGLSPNEREHPEERLQEIATQFRQNYTEPLRELIDRAKMENHKVAIVIFGLANLDTFFKARRKAKALHARNPALYPYFESGNRSFESLKPPYQNNMVRLSLMLNGEMRSMIGNLDRQLAHSSNVRVQYSDALAKVNFSRVELINAADAWHPSVEGHKALAAAAFSALGPSLAFLGIEQRPMSRHQVVFKNDRAPVAAVSPR
;
A
#
# COMPACT_ATOMS: atom_id res chain seq x y z
N MET A 1 -4.81 -6.98 5.71
CA MET A 1 -3.85 -6.02 5.11
C MET A 1 -4.15 -4.61 5.56
N VAL A 2 -3.12 -3.80 5.78
CA VAL A 2 -3.16 -2.38 6.13
C VAL A 2 -2.58 -1.56 4.97
N GLY A 3 -3.21 -0.46 4.58
CA GLY A 3 -2.72 0.31 3.44
C GLY A 3 -3.52 1.57 3.09
N ASP A 4 -3.14 2.19 1.97
CA ASP A 4 -3.76 3.39 1.40
C ASP A 4 -4.43 3.11 0.05
N SER A 5 -4.61 4.13 -0.80
CA SER A 5 -5.27 3.97 -2.11
C SER A 5 -4.50 3.11 -3.10
N LEU A 6 -3.17 3.01 -2.99
CA LEU A 6 -2.36 2.14 -3.86
C LEU A 6 -2.56 0.65 -3.53
N THR A 7 -3.06 0.34 -2.33
CA THR A 7 -3.46 -1.01 -1.96
C THR A 7 -4.87 -1.36 -2.45
N GLN A 8 -5.65 -0.37 -2.83
CA GLN A 8 -6.97 -0.54 -3.41
C GLN A 8 -6.87 -0.40 -4.92
N HIS A 9 -7.70 -1.14 -5.64
CA HIS A 9 -7.82 -0.96 -7.07
C HIS A 9 -8.71 0.25 -7.36
N PHE A 10 -8.10 1.42 -7.52
CA PHE A 10 -8.80 2.67 -7.80
C PHE A 10 -9.00 2.87 -9.31
N TYR A 11 -10.16 3.37 -9.72
CA TYR A 11 -10.42 3.91 -11.07
C TYR A 11 -10.35 2.95 -12.27
N ILE A 12 -10.95 1.77 -12.20
CA ILE A 12 -10.75 0.79 -13.29
C ILE A 12 -11.62 1.00 -14.52
N SER A 13 -12.80 1.54 -14.42
CA SER A 13 -13.74 1.42 -15.53
C SER A 13 -14.46 2.68 -15.98
N SER A 14 -14.50 3.75 -15.22
CA SER A 14 -15.09 5.03 -15.67
C SER A 14 -14.92 6.15 -14.64
N PRO A 15 -14.71 7.39 -15.06
CA PRO A 15 -14.57 8.55 -14.17
C PRO A 15 -15.85 9.01 -13.50
N ILE A 16 -16.99 8.77 -14.15
CA ILE A 16 -18.30 9.22 -13.65
C ILE A 16 -18.76 8.38 -12.45
N SER A 17 -18.21 7.18 -12.30
CA SER A 17 -18.56 6.23 -11.23
C SER A 17 -17.51 6.13 -10.12
N LEU A 18 -16.60 7.07 -10.03
CA LEU A 18 -15.42 7.10 -9.14
C LEU A 18 -15.71 6.69 -7.70
N PHE A 19 -16.83 7.12 -7.12
CA PHE A 19 -17.18 6.80 -5.74
C PHE A 19 -17.90 5.47 -5.57
N TRP A 20 -18.68 5.02 -6.54
CA TRP A 20 -19.49 3.81 -6.43
C TRP A 20 -18.75 2.56 -6.86
N GLN A 21 -17.96 2.65 -7.92
CA GLN A 21 -17.15 1.52 -8.41
C GLN A 21 -15.92 1.23 -7.58
N ALA A 22 -15.33 2.22 -6.92
CA ALA A 22 -14.27 1.99 -5.95
C ALA A 22 -14.71 1.03 -4.82
N ARG A 23 -16.01 0.99 -4.47
CA ARG A 23 -16.56 0.03 -3.50
C ARG A 23 -16.63 -1.40 -4.04
N THR A 24 -16.94 -1.59 -5.31
CA THR A 24 -17.08 -2.92 -5.91
C THR A 24 -15.74 -3.55 -6.28
N GLN A 25 -14.70 -2.74 -6.46
CA GLN A 25 -13.37 -3.19 -6.88
C GLN A 25 -12.38 -3.42 -5.73
N ARG A 26 -12.78 -3.21 -4.48
CA ARG A 26 -11.97 -3.56 -3.31
C ARG A 26 -11.50 -5.01 -3.27
N ARG A 27 -12.16 -5.88 -4.01
CA ARG A 27 -11.86 -7.31 -4.12
C ARG A 27 -11.01 -7.67 -5.34
N LYS A 28 -10.47 -6.68 -6.05
CA LYS A 28 -9.66 -6.88 -7.25
C LYS A 28 -8.40 -6.02 -7.18
N ASN A 29 -7.46 -6.39 -6.33
CA ASN A 29 -6.20 -5.70 -6.16
C ASN A 29 -5.05 -6.70 -5.98
N TRP A 30 -3.82 -6.22 -5.87
CA TRP A 30 -2.64 -7.06 -5.77
C TRP A 30 -2.63 -7.98 -4.53
N PHE A 31 -3.33 -7.59 -3.46
CA PHE A 31 -3.41 -8.38 -2.24
C PHE A 31 -4.59 -9.35 -2.27
N LEU A 32 -5.77 -8.89 -2.64
CA LEU A 32 -7.01 -9.66 -2.63
C LEU A 32 -7.71 -9.52 -3.98
N ASP A 33 -7.79 -10.61 -4.72
CA ASP A 33 -8.65 -10.75 -5.90
C ASP A 33 -9.58 -11.94 -5.69
N THR A 34 -10.86 -11.73 -5.87
CA THR A 34 -11.88 -12.77 -5.81
C THR A 34 -12.63 -12.90 -7.14
N ASP A 35 -12.10 -12.26 -8.19
CA ASP A 35 -12.64 -12.35 -9.54
C ASP A 35 -12.21 -13.69 -10.16
N PRO A 36 -13.15 -14.54 -10.59
CA PRO A 36 -12.82 -15.82 -11.22
C PRO A 36 -12.20 -15.69 -12.61
N ASP A 37 -12.17 -14.48 -13.20
CA ASP A 37 -11.57 -14.26 -14.51
C ASP A 37 -10.07 -14.56 -14.49
N PRO A 38 -9.58 -15.54 -15.29
CA PRO A 38 -8.17 -15.88 -15.36
C PRO A 38 -7.28 -14.75 -15.89
N ALA A 39 -7.83 -13.73 -16.56
CA ALA A 39 -7.14 -12.53 -16.98
C ALA A 39 -6.95 -11.52 -15.84
N SER A 40 -7.62 -11.74 -14.70
CA SER A 40 -7.55 -10.86 -13.56
C SER A 40 -6.22 -10.99 -12.78
N ILE A 41 -6.08 -10.30 -11.67
CA ILE A 41 -4.87 -10.29 -10.86
C ILE A 41 -4.75 -11.63 -10.14
N TRP A 42 -3.62 -12.32 -10.28
CA TRP A 42 -3.30 -13.42 -9.40
C TRP A 42 -2.69 -12.86 -8.13
N SER A 43 -3.56 -12.52 -7.19
CA SER A 43 -3.27 -11.78 -5.97
C SER A 43 -2.41 -12.58 -4.97
N VAL A 44 -1.90 -11.88 -3.97
CA VAL A 44 -1.20 -12.53 -2.85
C VAL A 44 -2.13 -13.52 -2.13
N TYR A 45 -3.41 -13.15 -1.94
CA TYR A 45 -4.40 -14.01 -1.32
C TYR A 45 -4.55 -15.33 -2.08
N GLU A 46 -4.84 -15.29 -3.38
CA GLU A 46 -5.03 -16.47 -4.21
C GLU A 46 -3.77 -17.36 -4.22
N ARG A 47 -2.59 -16.74 -4.30
CA ARG A 47 -1.31 -17.48 -4.24
C ARG A 47 -1.12 -18.20 -2.90
N LEU A 48 -1.48 -17.58 -1.79
CA LEU A 48 -1.43 -18.20 -0.47
C LEU A 48 -2.49 -19.29 -0.32
N GLU A 49 -3.68 -19.10 -0.86
CA GLU A 49 -4.78 -20.06 -0.80
C GLU A 49 -4.45 -21.38 -1.52
N THR A 50 -3.47 -21.37 -2.46
CA THR A 50 -3.04 -22.59 -3.14
C THR A 50 -2.42 -23.63 -2.19
N PHE A 51 -1.88 -23.22 -1.05
CA PHE A 51 -1.16 -24.14 -0.14
C PHE A 51 -1.57 -24.02 1.33
N THR A 52 -2.41 -23.06 1.69
CA THR A 52 -2.97 -22.94 3.04
C THR A 52 -4.36 -22.34 3.02
N PRO A 53 -5.36 -22.94 3.71
CA PRO A 53 -6.65 -22.29 3.89
C PRO A 53 -6.46 -20.99 4.67
N LEU A 54 -7.01 -19.89 4.18
CA LEU A 54 -6.86 -18.61 4.86
C LEU A 54 -8.12 -17.75 4.75
N VAL A 55 -8.23 -16.79 5.68
CA VAL A 55 -9.21 -15.73 5.65
C VAL A 55 -8.48 -14.41 5.56
N ALA A 56 -8.76 -13.63 4.53
CA ALA A 56 -8.17 -12.31 4.36
C ALA A 56 -9.12 -11.20 4.81
N THR A 57 -8.57 -10.18 5.43
CA THR A 57 -9.29 -8.96 5.81
C THR A 57 -8.47 -7.74 5.38
N GLU A 58 -9.14 -6.75 4.79
CA GLU A 58 -8.55 -5.49 4.39
C GLU A 58 -9.03 -4.36 5.28
N TYR A 59 -8.08 -3.60 5.84
CA TYR A 59 -8.30 -2.38 6.62
C TYR A 59 -7.85 -1.12 5.88
N ASN A 60 -7.45 -1.27 4.62
CA ASN A 60 -6.94 -0.18 3.78
C ASN A 60 -7.99 0.93 3.55
N GLY A 61 -7.52 2.12 3.27
CA GLY A 61 -8.37 3.27 3.02
C GLY A 61 -7.75 4.28 2.06
N ALA A 62 -8.53 4.73 1.07
CA ALA A 62 -8.09 5.80 0.19
C ALA A 62 -7.73 7.06 0.99
N GLY A 63 -6.61 7.70 0.63
CA GLY A 63 -6.10 8.86 1.34
C GLY A 63 -5.52 8.59 2.73
N ALA A 64 -5.35 7.31 3.11
CA ALA A 64 -4.78 6.96 4.40
C ALA A 64 -3.33 7.43 4.54
N LEU A 65 -3.00 7.95 5.72
CA LEU A 65 -1.70 8.45 6.13
C LEU A 65 -1.12 7.58 7.25
N VAL A 66 0.17 7.65 7.43
CA VAL A 66 0.80 7.07 8.62
C VAL A 66 0.43 7.85 9.87
N ALA A 67 0.40 9.19 9.77
CA ALA A 67 0.05 10.06 10.88
C ALA A 67 -1.30 10.76 10.69
N PRO A 68 -1.98 11.15 11.79
CA PRO A 68 -3.09 12.07 11.68
C PRO A 68 -2.59 13.46 11.26
N ILE A 69 -3.27 14.08 10.29
CA ILE A 69 -2.98 15.47 9.89
C ILE A 69 -3.23 16.39 11.09
N ARG A 70 -2.30 17.29 11.37
CA ARG A 70 -2.57 18.42 12.27
C ARG A 70 -3.69 19.28 11.70
N ALA A 71 -4.48 19.65 12.52
CA ALA A 71 -5.83 20.16 12.53
C ALA A 71 -6.19 21.42 11.74
N SER A 72 -5.60 21.81 10.67
CA SER A 72 -5.94 23.05 9.95
C SER A 72 -6.94 22.92 8.79
N GLU A 73 -7.34 21.74 8.37
CA GLU A 73 -8.10 21.58 7.14
C GLU A 73 -9.37 20.70 7.28
N GLY A 74 -10.48 21.34 7.52
CA GLY A 74 -11.89 20.99 7.34
C GLY A 74 -12.31 19.53 7.10
N MET A 75 -12.83 19.24 5.92
CA MET A 75 -13.44 17.94 5.57
C MET A 75 -12.43 16.78 5.48
N ARG A 76 -11.17 17.02 5.13
CA ARG A 76 -10.08 16.04 5.15
C ARG A 76 -9.84 15.48 6.56
N ARG A 77 -10.09 16.23 7.62
CA ARG A 77 -9.97 15.80 9.03
C ARG A 77 -10.78 14.56 9.38
N ARG A 78 -12.01 14.46 8.90
CA ARG A 78 -12.94 13.37 9.30
C ARG A 78 -12.57 12.05 8.64
N ILE A 79 -12.13 12.09 7.38
CA ILE A 79 -11.75 10.92 6.60
C ILE A 79 -10.41 10.34 7.08
N VAL A 80 -9.46 11.21 7.42
CA VAL A 80 -8.10 10.82 7.81
C VAL A 80 -8.03 10.29 9.25
N ARG A 81 -8.91 10.74 10.14
CA ARG A 81 -8.92 10.35 11.55
C ARG A 81 -9.16 8.85 11.78
N THR A 82 -9.90 8.19 10.90
CA THR A 82 -10.26 6.77 11.02
C THR A 82 -9.47 5.86 10.07
N ARG A 83 -8.76 6.43 9.11
CA ARG A 83 -8.09 5.67 8.04
C ARG A 83 -6.56 5.69 8.13
N ASN A 84 -5.97 6.36 9.11
CA ASN A 84 -4.52 6.34 9.31
C ASN A 84 -4.04 4.98 9.85
N LEU A 85 -2.71 4.78 9.85
CA LEU A 85 -2.08 3.53 10.31
C LEU A 85 -2.55 3.14 11.72
N SER A 86 -2.59 4.07 12.67
CA SER A 86 -3.07 3.80 14.04
C SER A 86 -4.54 3.37 14.07
N GLY A 87 -5.39 4.00 13.24
CA GLY A 87 -6.80 3.61 13.11
C GLY A 87 -6.97 2.22 12.54
N GLN A 88 -6.19 1.86 11.54
CA GLN A 88 -6.19 0.52 10.92
C GLN A 88 -5.63 -0.53 11.90
N ALA A 89 -4.54 -0.23 12.62
CA ALA A 89 -3.99 -1.09 13.66
C ALA A 89 -5.00 -1.35 14.79
N ARG A 90 -5.69 -0.30 15.27
CA ARG A 90 -6.77 -0.46 16.27
C ARG A 90 -7.91 -1.34 15.80
N GLN A 91 -8.24 -1.34 14.50
CA GLN A 91 -9.24 -2.27 13.97
C GLN A 91 -8.75 -3.71 14.07
N ILE A 92 -7.47 -3.98 13.76
CA ILE A 92 -6.85 -5.31 13.95
C ILE A 92 -6.90 -5.71 15.43
N LEU A 93 -6.51 -4.80 16.34
CA LEU A 93 -6.49 -5.04 17.78
C LEU A 93 -7.88 -5.34 18.39
N ARG A 94 -8.96 -4.90 17.74
CA ARG A 94 -10.35 -5.19 18.16
C ARG A 94 -10.86 -6.53 17.68
N ASN A 95 -10.15 -7.22 16.79
CA ASN A 95 -10.57 -8.53 16.32
C ASN A 95 -10.53 -9.55 17.45
N LYS A 96 -11.53 -10.40 17.53
CA LYS A 96 -11.55 -11.53 18.48
C LYS A 96 -10.39 -12.49 18.25
N ARG A 97 -10.02 -12.71 16.97
CA ARG A 97 -8.87 -13.50 16.58
C ARG A 97 -7.81 -12.58 15.99
N PHE A 98 -6.63 -12.57 16.58
CA PHE A 98 -5.49 -11.83 16.06
C PHE A 98 -4.95 -12.53 14.78
N PRO A 99 -4.57 -11.80 13.75
CA PRO A 99 -4.11 -12.41 12.49
C PRO A 99 -2.70 -13.00 12.61
N ASP A 100 -2.46 -14.12 11.91
CA ASP A 100 -1.15 -14.78 11.85
C ASP A 100 -0.18 -14.02 10.90
N LEU A 101 -0.70 -13.33 9.88
CA LEU A 101 0.09 -12.54 8.94
C LEU A 101 -0.53 -11.14 8.78
N ILE A 102 0.27 -10.10 9.03
CA ILE A 102 -0.09 -8.70 8.81
C ILE A 102 0.79 -8.12 7.72
N ILE A 103 0.19 -7.66 6.62
CA ILE A 103 0.89 -6.99 5.53
C ILE A 103 0.54 -5.51 5.57
N ILE A 104 1.56 -4.64 5.56
CA ILE A 104 1.43 -3.19 5.65
C ILE A 104 2.11 -2.52 4.45
N TRP A 105 1.35 -1.73 3.69
CA TRP A 105 1.87 -0.89 2.62
C TRP A 105 1.13 0.45 2.62
N ILE A 106 1.64 1.40 3.36
CA ILE A 106 1.03 2.72 3.64
C ILE A 106 2.09 3.80 3.73
N GLY A 107 1.73 5.02 3.36
CA GLY A 107 2.60 6.19 3.51
C GLY A 107 2.76 7.00 2.24
N HIS A 108 2.19 6.57 1.10
CA HIS A 108 2.29 7.30 -0.15
C HIS A 108 1.62 8.68 -0.08
N ASN A 109 0.52 8.81 0.68
CA ASN A 109 -0.12 10.10 0.89
C ASN A 109 0.67 11.06 1.80
N ASN A 110 1.65 10.55 2.56
CA ASN A 110 2.55 11.39 3.33
C ASN A 110 3.54 12.15 2.44
N LEU A 111 3.74 11.70 1.20
CA LEU A 111 4.60 12.37 0.24
C LEU A 111 4.03 13.73 -0.20
N ASP A 112 2.72 13.95 -0.05
CA ASP A 112 2.07 15.22 -0.32
C ASP A 112 2.49 16.34 0.65
N TRP A 113 3.15 15.99 1.75
CA TRP A 113 3.66 17.00 2.69
C TRP A 113 4.67 17.95 2.04
N VAL A 114 5.29 17.57 0.92
CA VAL A 114 6.13 18.47 0.13
C VAL A 114 5.32 19.62 -0.50
N GLU A 115 3.99 19.51 -0.61
CA GLU A 115 3.14 20.62 -1.08
C GLU A 115 3.15 21.80 -0.12
N GLY A 116 3.29 21.54 1.17
CA GLY A 116 3.36 22.53 2.22
C GLY A 116 4.70 23.27 2.35
N LEU A 117 5.70 22.89 1.55
CA LEU A 117 7.00 23.56 1.58
C LEU A 117 6.88 25.02 1.07
N SER A 118 7.46 25.95 1.82
CA SER A 118 7.65 27.33 1.39
C SER A 118 8.55 27.43 0.15
N PRO A 119 8.58 28.52 -0.59
CA PRO A 119 9.47 28.69 -1.75
C PRO A 119 10.94 28.39 -1.41
N ASN A 120 11.43 28.91 -0.29
CA ASN A 120 12.81 28.67 0.17
C ASN A 120 13.06 27.19 0.53
N GLU A 121 12.12 26.54 1.23
CA GLU A 121 12.22 25.12 1.56
C GLU A 121 12.14 24.22 0.32
N ARG A 122 11.50 24.65 -0.78
CA ARG A 122 11.50 23.88 -2.03
C ARG A 122 12.86 23.87 -2.70
N GLU A 123 13.63 24.93 -2.55
CA GLU A 123 14.98 25.05 -3.09
C GLU A 123 16.00 24.37 -2.17
N HIS A 124 15.79 24.48 -0.84
CA HIS A 124 16.67 23.93 0.20
C HIS A 124 15.86 23.01 1.15
N PRO A 125 15.42 21.82 0.68
CA PRO A 125 14.40 21.02 1.38
C PRO A 125 14.97 20.10 2.47
N GLU A 126 16.29 19.99 2.59
CA GLU A 126 16.97 18.93 3.36
C GLU A 126 16.49 18.84 4.81
N GLU A 127 16.54 19.95 5.53
CA GLU A 127 16.14 20.01 6.94
C GLU A 127 14.67 19.65 7.12
N ARG A 128 13.82 20.26 6.31
CA ARG A 128 12.38 20.04 6.40
C ARG A 128 11.97 18.60 6.01
N LEU A 129 12.60 18.03 4.99
CA LEU A 129 12.38 16.64 4.62
C LEU A 129 12.84 15.68 5.73
N GLN A 130 13.95 16.00 6.43
CA GLN A 130 14.42 15.21 7.55
C GLN A 130 13.46 15.27 8.74
N GLU A 131 12.90 16.42 9.04
CA GLU A 131 11.86 16.56 10.08
C GLU A 131 10.63 15.72 9.74
N ILE A 132 10.15 15.79 8.48
CA ILE A 132 9.03 14.99 7.99
C ILE A 132 9.33 13.49 8.15
N ALA A 133 10.51 13.05 7.74
CA ALA A 133 10.92 11.65 7.83
C ALA A 133 11.02 11.18 9.29
N THR A 134 11.54 12.02 10.19
CA THR A 134 11.60 11.73 11.63
C THR A 134 10.21 11.59 12.25
N GLN A 135 9.30 12.52 11.93
CA GLN A 135 7.92 12.46 12.39
C GLN A 135 7.19 11.24 11.83
N PHE A 136 7.41 10.91 10.56
CA PHE A 136 6.87 9.70 9.93
C PHE A 136 7.30 8.45 10.69
N ARG A 137 8.58 8.30 11.00
CA ARG A 137 9.12 7.19 11.79
C ARG A 137 8.44 7.06 13.15
N GLN A 138 8.31 8.18 13.87
CA GLN A 138 7.66 8.20 15.20
C GLN A 138 6.22 7.70 15.11
N ASN A 139 5.45 8.24 14.17
CA ASN A 139 4.04 7.87 13.96
C ASN A 139 3.85 6.43 13.43
N TYR A 140 4.87 5.86 12.80
CA TYR A 140 4.86 4.47 12.33
C TYR A 140 5.16 3.49 13.48
N THR A 141 6.04 3.89 14.40
CA THR A 141 6.55 3.01 15.47
C THR A 141 5.46 2.61 16.46
N GLU A 142 4.63 3.56 16.90
CA GLU A 142 3.62 3.32 17.94
C GLU A 142 2.59 2.24 17.53
N PRO A 143 1.91 2.34 16.37
CA PRO A 143 0.96 1.30 15.95
C PRO A 143 1.60 -0.08 15.78
N LEU A 144 2.86 -0.14 15.35
CA LEU A 144 3.57 -1.41 15.25
C LEU A 144 3.84 -2.03 16.61
N ARG A 145 4.25 -1.21 17.60
CA ARG A 145 4.45 -1.69 18.97
C ARG A 145 3.16 -2.22 19.57
N GLU A 146 2.04 -1.51 19.41
CA GLU A 146 0.73 -2.01 19.87
C GLU A 146 0.41 -3.40 19.30
N LEU A 147 0.65 -3.62 18.00
CA LEU A 147 0.43 -4.94 17.36
C LEU A 147 1.39 -6.02 17.92
N ILE A 148 2.66 -5.68 18.08
CA ILE A 148 3.68 -6.57 18.63
C ILE A 148 3.35 -6.95 20.08
N ASP A 149 3.00 -5.98 20.91
CA ASP A 149 2.71 -6.18 22.32
C ASP A 149 1.46 -7.05 22.52
N ARG A 150 0.42 -6.84 21.69
CA ARG A 150 -0.76 -7.71 21.66
C ARG A 150 -0.40 -9.15 21.33
N ALA A 151 0.41 -9.38 20.29
CA ALA A 151 0.85 -10.72 19.92
C ALA A 151 1.65 -11.40 21.04
N LYS A 152 2.54 -10.65 21.71
CA LYS A 152 3.30 -11.16 22.87
C LYS A 152 2.41 -11.52 24.04
N MET A 153 1.47 -10.64 24.39
CA MET A 153 0.53 -10.87 25.52
C MET A 153 -0.32 -12.12 25.30
N GLU A 154 -0.74 -12.36 24.06
CA GLU A 154 -1.56 -13.52 23.73
C GLU A 154 -0.72 -14.77 23.39
N ASN A 155 0.61 -14.67 23.46
CA ASN A 155 1.54 -15.71 22.95
C ASN A 155 1.15 -16.17 21.53
N HIS A 156 0.66 -15.23 20.71
CA HIS A 156 0.18 -15.50 19.35
C HIS A 156 1.32 -15.41 18.35
N LYS A 157 1.44 -16.41 17.47
CA LYS A 157 2.47 -16.42 16.43
C LYS A 157 2.07 -15.53 15.27
N VAL A 158 2.81 -14.45 15.03
CA VAL A 158 2.51 -13.47 13.99
C VAL A 158 3.75 -13.04 13.21
N ALA A 159 3.60 -12.92 11.91
CA ALA A 159 4.55 -12.24 11.03
C ALA A 159 3.95 -10.89 10.56
N ILE A 160 4.69 -9.80 10.73
CA ILE A 160 4.33 -8.46 10.27
C ILE A 160 5.30 -8.06 9.16
N VAL A 161 4.79 -7.91 7.94
CA VAL A 161 5.59 -7.56 6.76
C VAL A 161 5.25 -6.14 6.32
N ILE A 162 6.25 -5.28 6.34
CA ILE A 162 6.15 -3.88 5.94
C ILE A 162 6.85 -3.70 4.60
N PHE A 163 6.12 -3.24 3.60
CA PHE A 163 6.67 -2.91 2.29
C PHE A 163 7.06 -1.45 2.19
N GLY A 164 8.22 -1.20 1.57
CA GLY A 164 8.68 0.14 1.19
C GLY A 164 7.75 0.79 0.17
N LEU A 165 7.70 2.13 0.21
CA LEU A 165 6.92 2.94 -0.73
C LEU A 165 7.41 2.71 -2.16
N ALA A 166 6.49 2.81 -3.10
CA ALA A 166 6.76 2.66 -4.53
C ALA A 166 7.85 3.64 -5.03
N ASN A 167 8.61 3.21 -6.02
CA ASN A 167 9.62 4.06 -6.66
C ASN A 167 8.97 5.16 -7.49
N LEU A 168 8.83 6.34 -6.91
CA LEU A 168 8.18 7.49 -7.54
C LEU A 168 8.88 7.97 -8.81
N ASP A 169 10.20 7.84 -8.93
CA ASP A 169 10.90 8.22 -10.17
C ASP A 169 10.37 7.45 -11.38
N THR A 170 10.13 6.14 -11.20
CA THR A 170 9.55 5.31 -12.27
C THR A 170 8.09 5.67 -12.55
N PHE A 171 7.30 6.01 -11.52
CA PHE A 171 5.94 6.52 -11.70
C PHE A 171 5.92 7.84 -12.48
N PHE A 172 6.77 8.79 -12.14
CA PHE A 172 6.85 10.05 -12.86
C PHE A 172 7.31 9.87 -14.32
N LYS A 173 8.17 8.89 -14.60
CA LYS A 173 8.52 8.53 -15.99
C LYS A 173 7.31 8.03 -16.77
N ALA A 174 6.49 7.17 -16.19
CA ALA A 174 5.25 6.70 -16.81
C ALA A 174 4.24 7.84 -16.99
N ARG A 175 4.07 8.72 -15.99
CA ARG A 175 3.18 9.89 -16.10
C ARG A 175 3.59 10.84 -17.22
N ARG A 176 4.89 11.11 -17.39
CA ARG A 176 5.37 11.93 -18.53
C ARG A 176 5.03 11.30 -19.88
N LYS A 177 5.17 9.98 -20.01
CA LYS A 177 4.74 9.24 -21.21
C LYS A 177 3.23 9.32 -21.42
N ALA A 178 2.44 9.10 -20.36
CA ALA A 178 0.98 9.23 -20.41
C ALA A 178 0.54 10.64 -20.87
N LYS A 179 1.18 11.70 -20.35
CA LYS A 179 0.95 13.08 -20.77
C LYS A 179 1.24 13.27 -22.27
N ALA A 180 2.36 12.76 -22.76
CA ALA A 180 2.72 12.86 -24.16
C ALA A 180 1.76 12.08 -25.08
N LEU A 181 1.24 10.95 -24.63
CA LEU A 181 0.23 10.17 -25.35
C LEU A 181 -1.11 10.92 -25.39
N HIS A 182 -1.56 11.45 -24.24
CA HIS A 182 -2.78 12.27 -24.16
C HIS A 182 -2.71 13.50 -25.06
N ALA A 183 -1.60 14.21 -25.10
CA ALA A 183 -1.42 15.38 -25.97
C ALA A 183 -1.53 15.04 -27.47
N ARG A 184 -1.18 13.83 -27.87
CA ARG A 184 -1.32 13.35 -29.26
C ARG A 184 -2.69 12.77 -29.55
N ASN A 185 -3.33 12.17 -28.58
CA ASN A 185 -4.66 11.60 -28.67
C ASN A 185 -5.38 11.72 -27.32
N PRO A 186 -6.26 12.75 -27.18
CA PRO A 186 -7.00 12.98 -25.94
C PRO A 186 -7.90 11.82 -25.46
N ALA A 187 -8.21 10.85 -26.34
CA ALA A 187 -8.92 9.64 -25.95
C ALA A 187 -8.06 8.69 -25.08
N LEU A 188 -6.74 8.83 -25.13
CA LEU A 188 -5.81 8.13 -24.25
C LEU A 188 -5.61 8.93 -22.98
N TYR A 189 -5.78 8.28 -21.82
CA TYR A 189 -5.69 8.93 -20.51
C TYR A 189 -6.62 10.16 -20.38
N PRO A 190 -7.92 10.02 -20.64
CA PRO A 190 -8.88 11.14 -20.80
C PRO A 190 -9.03 11.98 -19.53
N TYR A 191 -8.58 11.48 -18.38
CA TYR A 191 -8.69 12.15 -17.08
C TYR A 191 -7.36 12.62 -16.52
N PHE A 192 -6.33 12.59 -17.33
CA PHE A 192 -5.00 13.01 -16.93
C PHE A 192 -5.00 14.45 -16.39
N GLU A 193 -5.83 15.34 -16.97
CA GLU A 193 -5.95 16.75 -16.57
C GLU A 193 -6.90 16.98 -15.40
N SER A 194 -7.93 16.15 -15.26
CA SER A 194 -8.91 16.22 -14.17
C SER A 194 -8.49 15.43 -12.94
N GLY A 195 -7.50 14.58 -13.05
CA GLY A 195 -6.90 13.86 -11.94
C GLY A 195 -6.31 14.84 -10.92
N ASN A 196 -6.58 14.59 -9.68
CA ASN A 196 -6.38 15.49 -8.53
C ASN A 196 -4.93 15.85 -8.24
N ARG A 197 -3.98 15.39 -9.02
CA ARG A 197 -2.56 15.71 -8.91
C ARG A 197 -2.06 16.10 -10.25
N SER A 198 -2.62 17.19 -10.60
CA SER A 198 -2.33 18.09 -11.69
C SER A 198 -0.89 18.01 -12.17
N PHE A 199 -0.69 18.48 -13.35
CA PHE A 199 0.61 18.75 -13.98
C PHE A 199 1.60 19.50 -13.07
N GLU A 200 1.15 20.15 -12.01
CA GLU A 200 1.99 20.82 -11.02
C GLU A 200 2.93 19.82 -10.32
N SER A 201 2.46 18.60 -10.03
CA SER A 201 3.30 17.55 -9.44
C SER A 201 4.37 17.00 -10.39
N LEU A 202 4.36 17.40 -11.65
CA LEU A 202 5.40 17.07 -12.62
C LEU A 202 6.46 18.16 -12.77
N LYS A 203 6.27 19.33 -12.12
CA LYS A 203 7.25 20.40 -12.16
C LYS A 203 8.39 20.16 -11.16
N PRO A 204 9.64 20.30 -11.55
CA PRO A 204 10.72 20.51 -10.59
C PRO A 204 10.51 21.86 -9.86
N PRO A 205 10.84 21.98 -8.58
CA PRO A 205 11.49 21.02 -7.69
C PRO A 205 10.54 20.05 -7.00
N TYR A 206 9.22 20.20 -7.18
CA TYR A 206 8.19 19.42 -6.48
C TYR A 206 8.38 17.92 -6.67
N GLN A 207 8.49 17.45 -7.93
CA GLN A 207 8.74 16.03 -8.24
C GLN A 207 10.01 15.52 -7.56
N ASN A 208 11.09 16.31 -7.62
CA ASN A 208 12.36 15.91 -7.03
C ASN A 208 12.25 15.75 -5.52
N ASN A 209 11.56 16.67 -4.85
CA ASN A 209 11.36 16.61 -3.40
C ASN A 209 10.49 15.43 -2.99
N MET A 210 9.45 15.07 -3.77
CA MET A 210 8.67 13.85 -3.53
C MET A 210 9.52 12.59 -3.67
N VAL A 211 10.36 12.49 -4.71
CA VAL A 211 11.26 11.36 -4.91
C VAL A 211 12.25 11.28 -3.75
N ARG A 212 12.87 12.39 -3.36
CA ARG A 212 13.81 12.45 -2.21
C ARG A 212 13.12 12.01 -0.93
N LEU A 213 11.96 12.57 -0.63
CA LEU A 213 11.18 12.19 0.56
C LEU A 213 10.85 10.71 0.55
N SER A 214 10.42 10.13 -0.57
CA SER A 214 10.09 8.70 -0.65
C SER A 214 11.30 7.81 -0.33
N LEU A 215 12.49 8.19 -0.79
CA LEU A 215 13.73 7.47 -0.48
C LEU A 215 14.08 7.59 1.01
N MET A 216 13.93 8.79 1.60
CA MET A 216 14.15 9.01 3.03
C MET A 216 13.18 8.20 3.88
N LEU A 217 11.87 8.20 3.56
CA LEU A 217 10.87 7.42 4.27
C LEU A 217 11.15 5.91 4.18
N ASN A 218 11.58 5.42 3.01
CA ASN A 218 12.01 4.03 2.85
C ASN A 218 13.25 3.71 3.70
N GLY A 219 14.20 4.64 3.80
CA GLY A 219 15.36 4.53 4.68
C GLY A 219 14.97 4.43 6.15
N GLU A 220 14.10 5.33 6.61
CA GLU A 220 13.57 5.32 7.98
C GLU A 220 12.81 4.04 8.32
N MET A 221 11.92 3.58 7.43
CA MET A 221 11.22 2.30 7.63
C MET A 221 12.19 1.13 7.72
N ARG A 222 13.17 1.05 6.81
CA ARG A 222 14.17 -0.03 6.82
C ARG A 222 14.97 -0.03 8.12
N SER A 223 15.43 1.13 8.57
CA SER A 223 16.20 1.28 9.81
C SER A 223 15.38 0.92 11.03
N MET A 224 14.16 1.45 11.12
CA MET A 224 13.24 1.20 12.24
C MET A 224 12.88 -0.29 12.34
N ILE A 225 12.47 -0.91 11.23
CA ILE A 225 12.06 -2.31 11.22
C ILE A 225 13.26 -3.23 11.48
N GLY A 226 14.43 -2.92 10.92
CA GLY A 226 15.65 -3.66 11.22
C GLY A 226 16.05 -3.60 12.70
N ASN A 227 15.79 -2.48 13.38
CA ASN A 227 15.98 -2.37 14.83
C ASN A 227 14.95 -3.22 15.60
N LEU A 228 13.68 -3.17 15.21
CA LEU A 228 12.63 -4.00 15.83
C LEU A 228 12.88 -5.50 15.61
N ASP A 229 13.29 -5.90 14.42
CA ASP A 229 13.60 -7.31 14.12
C ASP A 229 14.75 -7.82 15.00
N ARG A 230 15.81 -7.04 15.17
CA ARG A 230 16.91 -7.37 16.10
C ARG A 230 16.45 -7.49 17.55
N GLN A 231 15.59 -6.59 18.03
CA GLN A 231 15.01 -6.66 19.38
C GLN A 231 14.13 -7.89 19.57
N LEU A 232 13.54 -8.39 18.49
CA LEU A 232 12.66 -9.55 18.47
C LEU A 232 13.39 -10.86 18.11
N ALA A 233 14.70 -10.83 17.87
CA ALA A 233 15.46 -11.99 17.39
C ALA A 233 15.31 -13.25 18.29
N HIS A 234 15.04 -13.06 19.59
CA HIS A 234 14.79 -14.15 20.54
C HIS A 234 13.28 -14.43 20.75
N SER A 235 12.40 -13.74 20.05
CA SER A 235 10.97 -14.00 20.15
C SER A 235 10.57 -15.19 19.29
N SER A 236 9.98 -16.19 19.89
CA SER A 236 9.49 -17.39 19.18
C SER A 236 8.17 -17.15 18.46
N ASN A 237 7.45 -16.07 18.82
CA ASN A 237 6.08 -15.84 18.38
C ASN A 237 5.86 -14.57 17.55
N VAL A 238 6.84 -13.66 17.46
CA VAL A 238 6.70 -12.42 16.69
C VAL A 238 7.88 -12.22 15.75
N ARG A 239 7.60 -12.01 14.47
CA ARG A 239 8.57 -11.60 13.46
C ARG A 239 8.11 -10.32 12.79
N VAL A 240 9.03 -9.37 12.61
CA VAL A 240 8.79 -8.14 11.84
C VAL A 240 9.80 -8.09 10.70
N GLN A 241 9.32 -7.85 9.49
CA GLN A 241 10.16 -7.86 8.29
C GLN A 241 9.92 -6.59 7.47
N TYR A 242 11.00 -5.90 7.07
CA TYR A 242 10.94 -4.90 6.00
C TYR A 242 11.26 -5.56 4.66
N SER A 243 10.54 -5.15 3.61
CA SER A 243 10.82 -5.56 2.24
C SER A 243 10.73 -4.39 1.29
N ASP A 244 11.74 -4.24 0.43
CA ASP A 244 11.74 -3.26 -0.66
C ASP A 244 11.20 -3.83 -1.99
N ALA A 245 10.59 -5.01 -1.95
CA ALA A 245 10.10 -5.68 -3.16
C ALA A 245 9.11 -4.80 -3.94
N LEU A 246 8.16 -4.13 -3.27
CA LEU A 246 7.22 -3.23 -3.94
C LEU A 246 7.89 -1.92 -4.38
N ALA A 247 8.89 -1.44 -3.65
CA ALA A 247 9.69 -0.30 -4.05
C ALA A 247 10.55 -0.58 -5.31
N LYS A 248 10.87 -1.83 -5.57
CA LYS A 248 11.65 -2.27 -6.74
C LYS A 248 10.79 -2.51 -7.99
N VAL A 249 9.46 -2.51 -7.89
CA VAL A 249 8.60 -2.61 -9.07
C VAL A 249 8.82 -1.40 -9.96
N ASN A 250 9.22 -1.65 -11.21
CA ASN A 250 9.51 -0.58 -12.15
C ASN A 250 8.25 -0.12 -12.89
N PHE A 251 7.66 0.98 -12.43
CA PHE A 251 6.47 1.59 -13.03
C PHE A 251 6.75 2.49 -14.25
N SER A 252 7.95 2.49 -14.83
CA SER A 252 8.26 3.35 -15.98
C SER A 252 7.53 3.00 -17.29
N ARG A 253 6.84 1.86 -17.32
CA ARG A 253 5.95 1.44 -18.40
C ARG A 253 4.56 2.02 -18.14
N VAL A 254 4.02 2.70 -19.15
CA VAL A 254 2.73 3.41 -19.03
C VAL A 254 1.54 2.46 -18.80
N GLU A 255 1.64 1.22 -19.25
CA GLU A 255 0.61 0.18 -19.07
C GLU A 255 0.44 -0.24 -17.60
N LEU A 256 1.44 0.02 -16.76
CA LEU A 256 1.39 -0.31 -15.32
C LEU A 256 0.64 0.73 -14.49
N ILE A 257 0.39 1.91 -15.04
CA ILE A 257 -0.41 2.95 -14.39
C ILE A 257 -1.80 3.03 -14.99
N ASN A 258 -2.76 3.44 -14.17
CA ASN A 258 -4.16 3.49 -14.54
C ASN A 258 -4.41 4.56 -15.62
N ALA A 259 -5.16 4.20 -16.67
CA ALA A 259 -5.49 5.10 -17.76
C ALA A 259 -6.42 6.25 -17.35
N ALA A 260 -7.14 6.12 -16.22
CA ALA A 260 -8.07 7.15 -15.76
C ALA A 260 -7.35 8.33 -15.07
N ASP A 261 -6.36 8.07 -14.23
CA ASP A 261 -5.72 9.12 -13.43
C ASP A 261 -4.20 9.22 -13.62
N ALA A 262 -3.63 8.27 -14.36
CA ALA A 262 -2.19 8.18 -14.59
C ALA A 262 -1.35 8.19 -13.29
N TRP A 263 -1.91 7.71 -12.19
CA TRP A 263 -1.27 7.69 -10.87
C TRP A 263 -1.36 6.32 -10.18
N HIS A 264 -2.56 5.77 -10.01
CA HIS A 264 -2.73 4.48 -9.37
C HIS A 264 -2.26 3.34 -10.29
N PRO A 265 -1.90 2.17 -9.75
CA PRO A 265 -1.58 1.01 -10.56
C PRO A 265 -2.78 0.56 -11.43
N SER A 266 -2.50 0.16 -12.66
CA SER A 266 -3.46 -0.56 -13.52
C SER A 266 -3.60 -2.02 -13.08
N VAL A 267 -4.41 -2.81 -13.78
CA VAL A 267 -4.46 -4.27 -13.61
C VAL A 267 -3.06 -4.88 -13.76
N GLU A 268 -2.32 -4.48 -14.78
CA GLU A 268 -0.94 -4.96 -15.00
C GLU A 268 0.01 -4.49 -13.90
N GLY A 269 -0.18 -3.27 -13.39
CA GLY A 269 0.54 -2.77 -12.21
C GLY A 269 0.25 -3.60 -10.96
N HIS A 270 -1.01 -3.95 -10.72
CA HIS A 270 -1.39 -4.82 -9.61
C HIS A 270 -0.85 -6.25 -9.77
N LYS A 271 -0.79 -6.81 -10.99
CA LYS A 271 -0.15 -8.11 -11.26
C LYS A 271 1.33 -8.08 -10.88
N ALA A 272 2.04 -7.02 -11.27
CA ALA A 272 3.46 -6.84 -10.93
C ALA A 272 3.67 -6.73 -9.41
N LEU A 273 2.83 -5.94 -8.73
CA LEU A 273 2.86 -5.81 -7.26
C LEU A 273 2.58 -7.14 -6.57
N ALA A 274 1.57 -7.90 -7.03
CA ALA A 274 1.22 -9.20 -6.46
C ALA A 274 2.39 -10.19 -6.54
N ALA A 275 3.05 -10.27 -7.69
CA ALA A 275 4.19 -11.16 -7.89
C ALA A 275 5.37 -10.75 -7.00
N ALA A 276 5.71 -9.47 -6.94
CA ALA A 276 6.80 -8.94 -6.13
C ALA A 276 6.54 -9.15 -4.61
N ALA A 277 5.33 -8.82 -4.16
CA ALA A 277 4.94 -9.00 -2.77
C ALA A 277 5.01 -10.46 -2.34
N PHE A 278 4.40 -11.35 -3.13
CA PHE A 278 4.38 -12.78 -2.81
C PHE A 278 5.79 -13.37 -2.71
N SER A 279 6.67 -13.04 -3.64
CA SER A 279 8.08 -13.50 -3.60
C SER A 279 8.81 -13.06 -2.33
N ALA A 280 8.44 -11.92 -1.76
CA ALA A 280 9.06 -11.38 -0.55
C ALA A 280 8.52 -11.98 0.75
N LEU A 281 7.40 -12.70 0.72
CA LEU A 281 6.79 -13.27 1.93
C LEU A 281 7.50 -14.54 2.42
N GLY A 282 8.37 -15.16 1.63
CA GLY A 282 9.00 -16.45 1.94
C GLY A 282 9.51 -16.58 3.38
N PRO A 283 10.37 -15.67 3.87
CA PRO A 283 10.89 -15.74 5.24
C PRO A 283 9.80 -15.65 6.32
N SER A 284 8.76 -14.87 6.09
CA SER A 284 7.62 -14.71 7.02
C SER A 284 6.72 -15.94 7.02
N LEU A 285 6.48 -16.53 5.85
CA LEU A 285 5.72 -17.78 5.73
C LEU A 285 6.45 -18.97 6.39
N ALA A 286 7.76 -19.08 6.16
CA ALA A 286 8.59 -20.09 6.83
C ALA A 286 8.54 -19.93 8.36
N PHE A 287 8.61 -18.69 8.86
CA PHE A 287 8.44 -18.41 10.30
C PHE A 287 7.08 -18.92 10.81
N LEU A 288 6.01 -18.75 10.04
CA LEU A 288 4.66 -19.23 10.40
C LEU A 288 4.51 -20.75 10.24
N GLY A 289 5.50 -21.45 9.70
CA GLY A 289 5.44 -22.88 9.41
C GLY A 289 4.67 -23.19 8.12
N ILE A 290 4.54 -22.22 7.23
CA ILE A 290 3.86 -22.37 5.95
C ILE A 290 4.92 -22.61 4.87
N GLU A 291 4.95 -23.82 4.31
CA GLU A 291 5.83 -24.16 3.20
C GLU A 291 5.25 -23.65 1.88
N GLN A 292 6.03 -22.82 1.18
CA GLN A 292 5.71 -22.44 -0.18
C GLN A 292 5.96 -23.60 -1.13
N ARG A 293 4.92 -24.09 -1.77
CA ARG A 293 5.03 -25.11 -2.82
C ARG A 293 4.90 -24.41 -4.18
N PRO A 294 5.73 -24.77 -5.19
CA PRO A 294 5.51 -24.27 -6.53
C PRO A 294 4.17 -24.81 -7.04
N MET A 295 3.21 -23.92 -7.26
CA MET A 295 1.92 -24.26 -7.82
C MET A 295 1.62 -23.36 -9.02
N SER A 296 0.98 -23.94 -10.03
CA SER A 296 0.44 -23.17 -11.16
C SER A 296 -0.97 -22.69 -10.85
N ARG A 297 -1.34 -21.54 -11.41
CA ARG A 297 -2.71 -20.98 -11.29
C ARG A 297 -3.81 -21.98 -11.70
N HIS A 298 -3.51 -22.89 -12.60
CA HIS A 298 -4.44 -23.94 -13.07
C HIS A 298 -4.80 -24.99 -12.02
N GLN A 299 -4.08 -25.06 -10.89
CA GLN A 299 -4.35 -25.99 -9.80
C GLN A 299 -5.30 -25.42 -8.74
N VAL A 300 -5.67 -24.15 -8.84
CA VAL A 300 -6.63 -23.51 -7.94
C VAL A 300 -8.04 -23.88 -8.41
N VAL A 301 -8.59 -24.93 -7.84
CA VAL A 301 -10.03 -25.20 -7.95
C VAL A 301 -10.71 -24.22 -7.01
N PHE A 302 -11.30 -23.17 -7.55
CA PHE A 302 -12.15 -22.26 -6.78
C PHE A 302 -13.32 -23.08 -6.22
N LYS A 303 -13.27 -23.41 -4.93
CA LYS A 303 -14.43 -23.93 -4.22
C LYS A 303 -15.39 -22.76 -4.03
N ASN A 304 -16.31 -22.61 -4.96
CA ASN A 304 -17.37 -21.59 -4.99
C ASN A 304 -18.35 -21.65 -3.80
N ASP A 305 -18.15 -22.53 -2.82
CA ASP A 305 -19.10 -22.79 -1.73
C ASP A 305 -18.82 -22.05 -0.43
N ARG A 306 -17.88 -21.13 -0.39
CA ARG A 306 -17.68 -20.33 0.83
C ARG A 306 -18.46 -19.03 0.74
N ALA A 307 -19.45 -18.93 1.63
CA ALA A 307 -20.21 -17.71 1.87
C ALA A 307 -19.34 -16.46 1.87
N PRO A 308 -19.78 -15.35 1.26
CA PRO A 308 -19.01 -14.12 1.21
C PRO A 308 -18.67 -13.71 2.62
N VAL A 309 -17.37 -13.49 2.87
CA VAL A 309 -16.90 -12.89 4.13
C VAL A 309 -17.73 -11.62 4.35
N ALA A 310 -18.56 -11.64 5.39
CA ALA A 310 -19.42 -10.54 5.71
C ALA A 310 -18.59 -9.26 5.81
N ALA A 311 -18.85 -8.33 4.92
CA ALA A 311 -18.27 -7.00 4.99
C ALA A 311 -18.77 -6.38 6.30
N VAL A 312 -17.88 -6.26 7.29
CA VAL A 312 -18.15 -5.43 8.46
C VAL A 312 -18.24 -4.00 7.96
N SER A 313 -19.48 -3.55 7.70
CA SER A 313 -19.77 -2.14 7.43
C SER A 313 -19.40 -1.36 8.68
N PRO A 314 -18.56 -0.33 8.61
CA PRO A 314 -18.41 0.58 9.72
C PRO A 314 -19.70 1.39 9.85
N ARG A 315 -20.40 1.24 10.97
CA ARG A 315 -21.38 2.22 11.46
C ARG A 315 -20.67 3.51 11.88
#